data_4a5ccd54a2f978e25835a81871891daa
#
_entry.id   4a5ccd54a2f978e25835a81871891daa
#
_cell.length_a   1.000
_cell.length_b   1.000
_cell.length_c   1.000
_cell.angle_alpha   90.00
_cell.angle_beta   90.00
_cell.angle_gamma   90.00
#
_symmetry.space_group_name_H-M   'P 1'
#
loop_
_entity.id
_entity.type
_entity.pdbx_description
1 polymer ?
#
loop_
_entity_poly.entity_id
_entity_poly.type
_entity_poly.pdbx_seq_one_letter_code
_entity_poly.pdbx_strand_id
1 'polypeptide(L)'
;LMRSSAASDVYKRQALVTVKPVADNSFFMQLDDSTTLLPVNMKNSPYGEKEVRALVNFDPVNESSGEYDKAVHINWIDSILTKPIAGDLGDKNDEVYGTDPVDMINDWVTIAEDGYLTLRFRTMWGNRSQAHFVNLLMSKDAENPYEVEFRHNAFGDVYGEPADGLVAFNLDSLPDTEGKTVKLKLKWKSFNGEKTAEFDYCTRKSVSYTHL
;
A
#
# COMPACT_ATOMS: atom_id res chain seq x y z
N LEU A 1 7.45 0.47 -14.95
CA LEU A 1 6.37 -0.46 -14.78
C LEU A 1 5.10 0.13 -15.31
N MET A 2 4.71 -0.44 -16.34
CA MET A 2 3.44 -0.09 -16.90
C MET A 2 2.37 -0.57 -15.92
N ARG A 3 1.85 0.32 -15.14
CA ARG A 3 0.42 0.34 -15.08
C ARG A 3 0.03 0.51 -16.51
N SER A 4 0.11 -0.60 -17.22
CA SER A 4 0.03 -0.51 -18.64
C SER A 4 -1.32 0.10 -18.95
N SER A 5 -1.30 0.97 -19.88
CA SER A 5 -2.48 1.32 -20.65
C SER A 5 -3.36 0.10 -20.97
N ALA A 6 -2.79 -1.11 -21.03
CA ALA A 6 -3.53 -2.33 -21.24
C ALA A 6 -4.36 -2.78 -20.03
N ALA A 7 -3.88 -2.58 -18.81
CA ALA A 7 -4.73 -2.77 -17.63
C ALA A 7 -5.83 -1.71 -17.59
N SER A 8 -5.57 -0.52 -18.13
CA SER A 8 -6.57 0.52 -18.24
C SER A 8 -7.66 0.21 -19.28
N ASP A 9 -7.39 -0.64 -20.26
CA ASP A 9 -8.38 -0.94 -21.31
C ASP A 9 -9.38 -2.03 -20.91
N VAL A 10 -8.98 -2.97 -20.08
CA VAL A 10 -9.86 -4.07 -19.62
C VAL A 10 -10.56 -3.70 -18.31
N TYR A 11 -9.88 -2.98 -17.44
CA TYR A 11 -10.43 -2.49 -16.17
C TYR A 11 -10.54 -0.97 -16.21
N LYS A 12 -11.15 -0.48 -17.21
CA LYS A 12 -11.14 0.89 -17.73
C LYS A 12 -11.15 2.01 -16.72
N ARG A 13 -10.97 1.81 -15.45
CA ARG A 13 -11.15 2.92 -14.52
C ARG A 13 -10.67 2.62 -13.12
N GLN A 14 -10.08 1.44 -12.90
CA GLN A 14 -9.60 1.08 -11.58
C GLN A 14 -8.11 1.42 -11.45
N ALA A 15 -7.77 2.13 -10.38
CA ALA A 15 -6.39 2.50 -10.07
C ALA A 15 -6.11 2.37 -8.58
N LEU A 16 -4.83 2.26 -8.26
CA LEU A 16 -4.32 2.32 -6.90
C LEU A 16 -3.73 3.71 -6.68
N VAL A 17 -4.22 4.40 -5.66
CA VAL A 17 -3.81 5.78 -5.38
C VAL A 17 -3.48 5.96 -3.91
N THR A 18 -2.76 7.04 -3.59
CA THR A 18 -2.67 7.55 -2.23
C THR A 18 -3.60 8.74 -2.09
N VAL A 19 -4.52 8.65 -1.14
CA VAL A 19 -5.39 9.77 -0.77
C VAL A 19 -4.62 10.69 0.17
N LYS A 20 -4.36 11.91 -0.27
CA LYS A 20 -3.54 12.89 0.46
C LYS A 20 -4.39 14.07 0.89
N PRO A 21 -4.80 14.13 2.17
CA PRO A 21 -5.51 15.29 2.69
C PRO A 21 -4.64 16.54 2.65
N VAL A 22 -5.26 17.67 2.37
CA VAL A 22 -4.63 18.98 2.40
C VAL A 22 -5.51 19.95 3.23
N ALA A 23 -5.15 21.22 3.26
CA ALA A 23 -5.88 22.23 4.00
C ALA A 23 -7.38 22.28 3.62
N ASP A 24 -8.22 22.79 4.53
CA ASP A 24 -9.67 22.97 4.34
C ASP A 24 -10.45 21.67 4.08
N ASN A 25 -9.97 20.55 4.63
CA ASN A 25 -10.56 19.21 4.48
C ASN A 25 -10.63 18.72 3.03
N SER A 26 -9.95 19.38 2.11
CA SER A 26 -9.83 18.91 0.74
C SER A 26 -8.75 17.83 0.62
N PHE A 27 -8.65 17.20 -0.54
CA PHE A 27 -7.65 16.18 -0.80
C PHE A 27 -7.33 16.08 -2.29
N PHE A 28 -6.20 15.51 -2.58
CA PHE A 28 -5.87 15.05 -3.93
C PHE A 28 -5.45 13.57 -3.87
N MET A 29 -5.30 12.96 -5.02
CA MET A 29 -4.85 11.57 -5.13
C MET A 29 -3.52 11.51 -5.87
N GLN A 30 -2.56 10.79 -5.31
CA GLN A 30 -1.31 10.48 -5.98
C GLN A 30 -1.48 9.17 -6.74
N LEU A 31 -1.40 9.22 -8.07
CA LEU A 31 -1.66 8.05 -8.91
C LEU A 31 -0.43 7.15 -9.02
N ASP A 32 0.72 7.77 -9.23
CA ASP A 32 2.03 7.13 -9.27
C ASP A 32 3.05 8.08 -8.63
N ASP A 33 4.35 7.83 -8.82
CA ASP A 33 5.37 8.67 -8.19
C ASP A 33 5.39 10.12 -8.72
N SER A 34 4.71 10.39 -9.82
CA SER A 34 4.78 11.68 -10.50
C SER A 34 3.43 12.31 -10.87
N THR A 35 2.34 11.57 -10.84
CA THR A 35 1.04 12.03 -11.34
C THR A 35 0.05 12.29 -10.21
N THR A 36 -0.53 13.47 -10.19
CA THR A 36 -1.52 13.89 -9.20
C THR A 36 -2.89 14.11 -9.86
N LEU A 37 -3.94 13.76 -9.12
CA LEU A 37 -5.33 13.83 -9.57
C LEU A 37 -6.14 14.70 -8.60
N LEU A 38 -6.92 15.64 -9.15
CA LEU A 38 -7.86 16.44 -8.39
C LEU A 38 -9.27 15.89 -8.59
N PRO A 39 -9.93 15.34 -7.54
CA PRO A 39 -11.31 14.96 -7.65
C PRO A 39 -12.22 16.21 -7.68
N VAL A 40 -13.07 16.32 -8.70
CA VAL A 40 -13.95 17.49 -8.86
C VAL A 40 -15.33 17.30 -8.23
N ASN A 41 -15.71 16.05 -7.95
CA ASN A 41 -17.03 15.72 -7.38
C ASN A 41 -16.97 15.34 -5.90
N MET A 42 -15.82 15.43 -5.27
CA MET A 42 -15.65 15.10 -3.86
C MET A 42 -14.64 16.05 -3.24
N LYS A 43 -15.13 16.98 -2.43
CA LYS A 43 -14.27 18.00 -1.79
C LYS A 43 -13.50 17.43 -0.61
N ASN A 44 -14.22 16.73 0.28
CA ASN A 44 -13.66 16.21 1.52
C ASN A 44 -13.21 14.78 1.35
N SER A 45 -12.07 14.45 1.94
CA SER A 45 -11.63 13.06 1.98
C SER A 45 -12.64 12.22 2.77
N PRO A 46 -13.05 11.04 2.26
CA PRO A 46 -13.89 10.13 3.03
C PRO A 46 -13.16 9.50 4.22
N TYR A 47 -11.84 9.72 4.32
CA TYR A 47 -10.96 9.15 5.36
C TYR A 47 -10.45 10.20 6.36
N GLY A 48 -11.01 11.40 6.33
CA GLY A 48 -10.63 12.49 7.23
C GLY A 48 -9.22 12.99 6.97
N GLU A 49 -8.46 13.19 8.02
CA GLU A 49 -7.08 13.68 7.95
C GLU A 49 -6.04 12.60 7.72
N LYS A 50 -6.46 11.34 7.59
CA LYS A 50 -5.55 10.22 7.37
C LYS A 50 -5.13 10.14 5.91
N GLU A 51 -3.82 10.01 5.69
CA GLU A 51 -3.28 9.56 4.42
C GLU A 51 -3.43 8.05 4.31
N VAL A 52 -4.11 7.58 3.29
CA VAL A 52 -4.36 6.15 3.07
C VAL A 52 -4.16 5.77 1.62
N ARG A 53 -3.81 4.51 1.39
CA ARG A 53 -3.88 3.92 0.04
C ARG A 53 -5.31 3.49 -0.22
N ALA A 54 -5.73 3.60 -1.48
CA ALA A 54 -7.08 3.27 -1.88
C ALA A 54 -7.14 2.72 -3.29
N LEU A 55 -8.15 1.90 -3.55
CA LEU A 55 -8.59 1.58 -4.91
C LEU A 55 -9.64 2.60 -5.30
N VAL A 56 -9.54 3.10 -6.52
CA VAL A 56 -10.44 4.12 -7.03
C VAL A 56 -10.87 3.78 -8.45
N ASN A 57 -12.12 4.06 -8.75
CA ASN A 57 -12.63 4.07 -10.12
C ASN A 57 -12.94 5.53 -10.46
N PHE A 58 -12.33 6.05 -11.50
CA PHE A 58 -12.53 7.44 -11.89
C PHE A 58 -12.56 7.61 -13.40
N ASP A 59 -13.18 8.70 -13.82
CA ASP A 59 -13.13 9.18 -15.20
C ASP A 59 -12.38 10.51 -15.26
N PRO A 60 -11.47 10.70 -16.21
CA PRO A 60 -10.93 12.02 -16.49
C PRO A 60 -12.03 12.98 -16.96
N VAL A 61 -11.96 14.23 -16.51
CA VAL A 61 -12.91 15.26 -16.92
C VAL A 61 -12.18 16.47 -17.48
N ASN A 62 -12.85 17.21 -18.35
CA ASN A 62 -12.29 18.41 -18.95
C ASN A 62 -12.63 19.64 -18.10
N GLU A 63 -12.05 19.71 -16.92
CA GLU A 63 -12.20 20.80 -15.98
C GLU A 63 -10.83 21.24 -15.50
N SER A 64 -10.75 22.39 -14.83
CA SER A 64 -9.50 22.87 -14.25
C SER A 64 -9.03 21.91 -13.17
N SER A 65 -7.77 21.53 -13.21
CA SER A 65 -7.10 20.72 -12.19
C SER A 65 -6.25 21.55 -11.22
N GLY A 66 -6.27 22.90 -11.37
CA GLY A 66 -5.44 23.77 -10.53
C GLY A 66 -3.97 23.43 -10.67
N GLU A 67 -3.32 23.22 -9.54
CA GLU A 67 -1.91 22.81 -9.48
C GLU A 67 -1.66 21.31 -9.71
N TYR A 68 -2.73 20.51 -9.83
CA TYR A 68 -2.62 19.07 -10.03
C TYR A 68 -2.62 18.72 -11.51
N ASP A 69 -2.16 17.52 -11.85
CA ASP A 69 -1.94 17.14 -13.24
C ASP A 69 -3.24 16.91 -14.00
N LYS A 70 -4.26 16.34 -13.36
CA LYS A 70 -5.52 15.99 -14.01
C LYS A 70 -6.70 16.20 -13.08
N ALA A 71 -7.81 16.65 -13.63
CA ALA A 71 -9.11 16.65 -12.96
C ALA A 71 -9.85 15.35 -13.25
N VAL A 72 -10.47 14.76 -12.24
CA VAL A 72 -11.15 13.48 -12.35
C VAL A 72 -12.49 13.50 -11.61
N HIS A 73 -13.42 12.67 -12.07
CA HIS A 73 -14.67 12.35 -11.39
C HIS A 73 -14.52 10.98 -10.75
N ILE A 74 -14.66 10.89 -9.44
CA ILE A 74 -14.61 9.62 -8.71
C ILE A 74 -15.98 8.94 -8.83
N ASN A 75 -16.01 7.70 -9.34
CA ASN A 75 -17.21 6.87 -9.37
C ASN A 75 -17.36 6.08 -8.07
N TRP A 76 -16.27 5.49 -7.59
CA TRP A 76 -16.18 4.89 -6.25
C TRP A 76 -14.72 4.90 -5.78
N ILE A 77 -14.56 4.82 -4.47
CA ILE A 77 -13.26 4.75 -3.81
C ILE A 77 -13.37 3.88 -2.56
N ASP A 78 -12.43 2.95 -2.40
CA ASP A 78 -12.34 2.04 -1.26
C ASP A 78 -10.95 2.09 -0.67
N SER A 79 -10.85 2.34 0.64
CA SER A 79 -9.56 2.33 1.32
C SER A 79 -8.98 0.92 1.43
N ILE A 80 -7.66 0.86 1.38
CA ILE A 80 -6.86 -0.31 1.73
C ILE A 80 -6.38 -0.11 3.16
N LEU A 81 -6.34 -1.18 3.97
CA LEU A 81 -5.70 -1.12 5.28
C LEU A 81 -4.30 -0.55 5.12
N THR A 82 -4.05 0.60 5.74
CA THR A 82 -2.78 1.33 5.61
C THR A 82 -2.13 1.43 6.98
N LYS A 83 -0.91 0.92 7.10
CA LYS A 83 -0.20 0.78 8.38
C LYS A 83 1.24 1.27 8.25
N PRO A 84 1.83 1.79 9.34
CA PRO A 84 3.29 1.95 9.40
C PRO A 84 3.98 0.59 9.53
N ILE A 85 5.30 0.59 9.35
CA ILE A 85 6.14 -0.55 9.73
C ILE A 85 6.02 -0.73 11.24
N ALA A 86 5.85 -1.97 11.68
CA ALA A 86 5.68 -2.28 13.09
C ALA A 86 7.01 -2.24 13.85
N GLY A 87 6.94 -1.95 15.15
CA GLY A 87 8.11 -1.96 16.03
C GLY A 87 8.60 -3.38 16.28
N ASP A 88 9.92 -3.53 16.37
CA ASP A 88 10.55 -4.78 16.74
C ASP A 88 10.28 -5.09 18.21
N LEU A 89 9.73 -6.28 18.49
CA LEU A 89 9.46 -6.78 19.83
C LEU A 89 10.44 -7.87 20.28
N GLY A 90 11.51 -8.09 19.51
CA GLY A 90 12.51 -9.09 19.83
C GLY A 90 11.93 -10.50 19.86
N ASP A 91 12.13 -11.20 20.97
CA ASP A 91 11.65 -12.58 21.14
C ASP A 91 10.13 -12.71 21.08
N LYS A 92 9.39 -11.61 21.20
CA LYS A 92 7.92 -11.62 21.13
C LYS A 92 7.37 -11.40 19.73
N ASN A 93 8.21 -11.19 18.73
CA ASN A 93 7.75 -10.98 17.35
C ASN A 93 6.86 -12.14 16.86
N ASP A 94 7.25 -13.37 17.11
CA ASP A 94 6.50 -14.55 16.68
C ASP A 94 5.14 -14.64 17.36
N GLU A 95 5.09 -14.37 18.65
CA GLU A 95 3.84 -14.42 19.43
C GLU A 95 2.86 -13.32 19.00
N VAL A 96 3.34 -12.09 18.87
CA VAL A 96 2.49 -10.93 18.63
C VAL A 96 2.14 -10.78 17.15
N TYR A 97 3.15 -10.82 16.28
CA TYR A 97 2.95 -10.62 14.86
C TYR A 97 2.60 -11.89 14.09
N GLY A 98 2.88 -13.05 14.70
CA GLY A 98 2.54 -14.34 14.15
C GLY A 98 3.57 -14.88 13.16
N THR A 99 3.37 -16.15 12.84
CA THR A 99 4.20 -16.90 11.89
C THR A 99 3.33 -17.68 10.90
N ASP A 100 2.04 -17.33 10.81
CA ASP A 100 1.12 -18.04 9.93
C ASP A 100 1.44 -17.74 8.46
N PRO A 101 1.36 -18.75 7.59
CA PRO A 101 1.79 -18.58 6.20
C PRO A 101 0.76 -17.80 5.37
N VAL A 102 1.27 -17.15 4.34
CA VAL A 102 0.48 -16.54 3.28
C VAL A 102 1.14 -16.79 1.94
N ASP A 103 0.36 -16.73 0.86
CA ASP A 103 0.91 -16.57 -0.48
C ASP A 103 0.82 -15.10 -0.89
N MET A 104 1.89 -14.57 -1.47
CA MET A 104 1.87 -13.27 -2.11
C MET A 104 1.39 -13.39 -3.54
N ILE A 105 0.41 -12.58 -3.90
CA ILE A 105 -0.15 -12.60 -5.25
C ILE A 105 0.53 -11.53 -6.07
N ASN A 106 1.21 -11.96 -7.12
CA ASN A 106 1.84 -11.08 -8.08
C ASN A 106 0.76 -10.45 -8.98
N ASP A 107 0.26 -9.31 -8.54
CA ASP A 107 -0.81 -8.57 -9.17
C ASP A 107 -0.38 -7.10 -9.31
N TRP A 108 -1.11 -6.33 -10.10
CA TRP A 108 -0.81 -4.91 -10.33
C TRP A 108 -0.88 -4.05 -9.06
N VAL A 109 -1.60 -4.52 -8.02
CA VAL A 109 -1.65 -3.84 -6.71
C VAL A 109 -0.47 -4.17 -5.80
N THR A 110 0.28 -5.25 -6.09
CA THR A 110 1.48 -5.64 -5.34
C THR A 110 2.66 -4.85 -5.88
N ILE A 111 2.92 -3.71 -5.28
CA ILE A 111 3.87 -2.72 -5.80
C ILE A 111 4.40 -1.82 -4.68
N ALA A 112 5.67 -1.40 -4.82
CA ALA A 112 6.23 -0.30 -4.05
C ALA A 112 6.06 1.01 -4.84
N GLU A 113 5.29 1.94 -4.30
CA GLU A 113 4.91 3.16 -5.00
C GLU A 113 4.52 4.24 -4.02
N ASP A 114 4.94 5.47 -4.29
CA ASP A 114 4.64 6.63 -3.46
C ASP A 114 4.95 6.42 -1.97
N GLY A 115 6.06 5.74 -1.68
CA GLY A 115 6.48 5.50 -0.31
C GLY A 115 5.70 4.41 0.42
N TYR A 116 4.91 3.61 -0.28
CA TYR A 116 4.15 2.49 0.27
C TYR A 116 4.54 1.18 -0.40
N LEU A 117 4.58 0.11 0.39
CA LEU A 117 4.56 -1.25 -0.13
C LEU A 117 3.13 -1.76 0.01
N THR A 118 2.45 -1.90 -1.11
CA THR A 118 1.08 -2.43 -1.18
C THR A 118 1.15 -3.88 -1.61
N LEU A 119 0.46 -4.75 -0.88
CA LEU A 119 0.51 -6.19 -1.07
C LEU A 119 -0.89 -6.78 -1.14
N ARG A 120 -1.07 -7.68 -2.10
CA ARG A 120 -2.18 -8.62 -2.13
C ARG A 120 -1.66 -9.95 -1.64
N PHE A 121 -2.26 -10.48 -0.59
CA PHE A 121 -1.88 -11.75 -0.01
C PHE A 121 -3.09 -12.67 0.08
N ARG A 122 -2.82 -13.96 0.06
CA ARG A 122 -3.84 -15.00 0.14
C ARG A 122 -3.54 -15.91 1.31
N THR A 123 -4.55 -16.19 2.12
CA THR A 123 -4.46 -17.14 3.22
C THR A 123 -5.80 -17.84 3.41
N MET A 124 -5.86 -18.74 4.37
CA MET A 124 -7.08 -19.46 4.68
C MET A 124 -7.89 -18.69 5.71
N TRP A 125 -9.18 -18.51 5.47
CA TRP A 125 -10.12 -17.91 6.41
C TRP A 125 -11.31 -18.86 6.62
N GLY A 126 -11.58 -19.21 7.87
CA GLY A 126 -12.70 -20.05 8.23
C GLY A 126 -13.71 -19.38 9.14
N ASN A 127 -13.27 -18.40 9.94
CA ASN A 127 -14.10 -17.69 10.89
C ASN A 127 -14.10 -16.18 10.58
N ARG A 128 -15.18 -15.69 10.02
CA ARG A 128 -15.32 -14.27 9.66
C ARG A 128 -15.31 -13.33 10.86
N SER A 129 -15.56 -13.87 12.05
CA SER A 129 -15.49 -13.07 13.28
C SER A 129 -14.07 -12.95 13.84
N GLN A 130 -13.12 -13.72 13.29
CA GLN A 130 -11.72 -13.66 13.69
C GLN A 130 -10.95 -12.77 12.74
N ALA A 131 -10.50 -11.62 13.23
CA ALA A 131 -9.60 -10.76 12.47
C ALA A 131 -8.22 -11.42 12.34
N HIS A 132 -7.64 -11.36 11.15
CA HIS A 132 -6.26 -11.73 10.91
C HIS A 132 -5.42 -10.45 10.91
N PHE A 133 -4.31 -10.45 11.64
CA PHE A 133 -3.43 -9.30 11.71
C PHE A 133 -2.22 -9.49 10.80
N VAL A 134 -1.88 -8.44 10.07
CA VAL A 134 -0.70 -8.41 9.21
C VAL A 134 0.17 -7.23 9.59
N ASN A 135 1.48 -7.46 9.54
CA ASN A 135 2.47 -6.45 9.90
C ASN A 135 3.69 -6.60 9.01
N LEU A 136 4.47 -5.53 8.93
CA LEU A 136 5.76 -5.49 8.26
C LEU A 136 6.82 -5.11 9.27
N LEU A 137 7.91 -5.86 9.30
CA LEU A 137 9.06 -5.60 10.17
C LEU A 137 10.27 -5.20 9.33
N MET A 138 11.08 -4.30 9.85
CA MET A 138 12.38 -3.98 9.26
C MET A 138 13.40 -5.05 9.59
N SER A 139 14.34 -5.28 8.67
CA SER A 139 15.53 -6.09 8.97
C SER A 139 16.35 -5.45 10.08
N LYS A 140 16.91 -6.29 10.94
CA LYS A 140 17.89 -5.89 11.97
C LYS A 140 19.31 -5.79 11.43
N ASP A 141 19.52 -6.27 10.19
CA ASP A 141 20.82 -6.29 9.55
C ASP A 141 21.12 -4.92 8.93
N ALA A 142 22.08 -4.21 9.53
CA ALA A 142 22.50 -2.90 9.06
C ALA A 142 23.10 -2.92 7.64
N GLU A 143 23.58 -4.08 7.19
CA GLU A 143 24.07 -4.25 5.80
C GLU A 143 22.96 -4.42 4.78
N ASN A 144 21.74 -4.73 5.23
CA ASN A 144 20.56 -4.90 4.38
C ASN A 144 19.40 -3.99 4.85
N PRO A 145 19.58 -2.66 4.80
CA PRO A 145 18.59 -1.74 5.38
C PRO A 145 17.28 -1.69 4.62
N TYR A 146 17.24 -2.23 3.38
CA TYR A 146 16.05 -2.29 2.54
C TYR A 146 15.49 -3.71 2.44
N GLU A 147 15.60 -4.47 3.52
CA GLU A 147 14.95 -5.77 3.67
C GLU A 147 13.85 -5.66 4.70
N VAL A 148 12.66 -6.16 4.36
CA VAL A 148 11.47 -6.15 5.22
C VAL A 148 10.85 -7.54 5.26
N GLU A 149 10.16 -7.85 6.35
CA GLU A 149 9.51 -9.13 6.54
C GLU A 149 8.03 -8.95 6.80
N PHE A 150 7.21 -9.62 6.01
CA PHE A 150 5.76 -9.70 6.21
C PHE A 150 5.44 -10.74 7.28
N ARG A 151 4.58 -10.36 8.22
CA ARG A 151 4.10 -11.21 9.29
C ARG A 151 2.58 -11.31 9.25
N HIS A 152 2.08 -12.48 9.56
CA HIS A 152 0.65 -12.77 9.61
C HIS A 152 0.31 -13.55 10.87
N ASN A 153 -0.72 -13.09 11.58
CA ASN A 153 -1.27 -13.77 12.73
C ASN A 153 -2.75 -14.03 12.50
N ALA A 154 -3.10 -15.30 12.34
CA ALA A 154 -4.48 -15.75 12.13
C ALA A 154 -5.23 -15.99 13.43
N PHE A 155 -4.53 -15.95 14.58
CA PHE A 155 -5.09 -16.28 15.89
C PHE A 155 -5.82 -17.64 15.92
N GLY A 156 -5.21 -18.64 15.28
CA GLY A 156 -5.75 -20.00 15.23
C GLY A 156 -6.75 -20.27 14.11
N ASP A 157 -7.19 -19.25 13.39
CA ASP A 157 -8.10 -19.41 12.25
C ASP A 157 -7.32 -19.77 10.98
N VAL A 158 -6.82 -20.99 10.92
CA VAL A 158 -5.94 -21.48 9.85
C VAL A 158 -6.60 -22.49 8.92
N TYR A 159 -7.87 -22.78 9.13
CA TYR A 159 -8.67 -23.67 8.30
C TYR A 159 -9.82 -22.90 7.66
N GLY A 160 -10.21 -23.29 6.46
CA GLY A 160 -11.32 -22.66 5.76
C GLY A 160 -11.05 -22.54 4.27
N GLU A 161 -11.59 -21.50 3.67
CA GLU A 161 -11.43 -21.25 2.24
C GLU A 161 -10.34 -20.20 1.99
N PRO A 162 -9.62 -20.32 0.86
CA PRO A 162 -8.68 -19.28 0.48
C PRO A 162 -9.39 -17.95 0.24
N ALA A 163 -8.82 -16.87 0.74
CA ALA A 163 -9.29 -15.52 0.47
C ALA A 163 -8.12 -14.56 0.43
N ASP A 164 -8.30 -13.47 -0.29
CA ASP A 164 -7.27 -12.46 -0.49
C ASP A 164 -7.52 -11.25 0.42
N GLY A 165 -6.42 -10.69 0.91
CA GLY A 165 -6.43 -9.40 1.60
C GLY A 165 -5.51 -8.41 0.90
N LEU A 166 -5.78 -7.12 1.14
CA LEU A 166 -4.94 -6.02 0.69
C LEU A 166 -4.45 -5.25 1.90
N VAL A 167 -3.18 -4.89 1.89
CA VAL A 167 -2.57 -4.03 2.91
C VAL A 167 -1.53 -3.13 2.25
N ALA A 168 -1.40 -1.92 2.76
CA ALA A 168 -0.37 -0.98 2.35
C ALA A 168 0.46 -0.57 3.56
N PHE A 169 1.77 -0.75 3.47
CA PHE A 169 2.69 -0.36 4.53
C PHE A 169 3.43 0.91 4.14
N ASN A 170 3.34 1.92 5.00
CA ASN A 170 4.10 3.14 4.88
C ASN A 170 5.58 2.84 5.14
N LEU A 171 6.45 3.21 4.19
CA LEU A 171 7.88 2.91 4.24
C LEU A 171 8.73 4.08 4.73
N ASP A 172 8.13 5.10 5.32
CA ASP A 172 8.86 6.30 5.77
C ASP A 172 9.91 6.00 6.85
N SER A 173 9.79 4.87 7.55
CA SER A 173 10.79 4.43 8.53
C SER A 173 12.08 3.88 7.92
N LEU A 174 12.06 3.52 6.63
CA LEU A 174 13.26 3.05 5.95
C LEU A 174 14.22 4.22 5.70
N PRO A 175 15.53 3.94 5.58
CA PRO A 175 16.49 4.99 5.24
C PRO A 175 16.16 5.67 3.93
N ASP A 176 16.44 6.98 3.85
CA ASP A 176 16.27 7.76 2.63
C ASP A 176 17.19 7.21 1.54
N THR A 177 16.63 6.95 0.36
CA THR A 177 17.39 6.48 -0.79
C THR A 177 18.13 7.61 -1.52
N GLU A 178 17.94 8.85 -1.10
CA GLU A 178 18.60 10.05 -1.66
C GLU A 178 18.41 10.21 -3.17
N GLY A 179 17.18 9.96 -3.63
CA GLY A 179 16.82 10.06 -5.04
C GLY A 179 17.21 8.85 -5.89
N LYS A 180 17.80 7.83 -5.29
CA LYS A 180 18.17 6.60 -5.99
C LYS A 180 17.07 5.55 -5.88
N THR A 181 16.97 4.72 -6.90
CA THR A 181 16.13 3.53 -6.86
C THR A 181 16.95 2.36 -6.34
N VAL A 182 16.47 1.72 -5.29
CA VAL A 182 17.11 0.56 -4.67
C VAL A 182 16.17 -0.65 -4.76
N LYS A 183 16.71 -1.83 -4.53
CA LYS A 183 15.91 -3.05 -4.41
C LYS A 183 15.42 -3.21 -2.98
N LEU A 184 14.11 -3.11 -2.80
CA LEU A 184 13.44 -3.45 -1.55
C LEU A 184 13.15 -4.95 -1.57
N LYS A 185 13.73 -5.68 -0.63
CA LYS A 185 13.55 -7.13 -0.53
C LYS A 185 12.47 -7.43 0.51
N LEU A 186 11.41 -8.09 0.06
CA LEU A 186 10.35 -8.60 0.93
C LEU A 186 10.58 -10.08 1.21
N LYS A 187 10.51 -10.46 2.46
CA LYS A 187 10.58 -11.83 2.92
C LYS A 187 9.28 -12.20 3.62
N TRP A 188 8.78 -13.41 3.40
CA TRP A 188 7.58 -13.92 4.08
C TRP A 188 7.61 -15.43 4.20
N LYS A 189 6.84 -15.95 5.13
CA LYS A 189 6.57 -17.38 5.23
C LYS A 189 5.39 -17.74 4.34
N SER A 190 5.65 -18.53 3.30
CA SER A 190 4.62 -19.09 2.45
C SER A 190 4.16 -20.45 2.95
N PHE A 191 3.14 -21.00 2.32
CA PHE A 191 2.71 -22.39 2.60
C PHE A 191 3.76 -23.43 2.22
N ASN A 192 4.75 -23.05 1.42
CA ASN A 192 5.85 -23.91 0.96
C ASN A 192 7.23 -23.45 1.48
N GLY A 193 7.27 -22.76 2.60
CA GLY A 193 8.49 -22.27 3.20
C GLY A 193 8.71 -20.78 2.96
N GLU A 194 9.89 -20.31 3.36
CA GLU A 194 10.24 -18.90 3.21
C GLU A 194 10.42 -18.53 1.75
N LYS A 195 9.84 -17.41 1.35
CA LYS A 195 9.99 -16.82 0.02
C LYS A 195 10.39 -15.37 0.11
N THR A 196 10.94 -14.88 -0.99
CA THR A 196 11.33 -13.48 -1.14
C THR A 196 10.87 -12.93 -2.48
N ALA A 197 10.68 -11.62 -2.52
CA ALA A 197 10.44 -10.86 -3.74
C ALA A 197 11.16 -9.52 -3.66
N GLU A 198 11.48 -8.93 -4.79
CA GLU A 198 12.13 -7.64 -4.85
C GLU A 198 11.25 -6.63 -5.56
N PHE A 199 11.31 -5.38 -5.07
CA PHE A 199 10.59 -4.24 -5.61
C PHE A 199 11.57 -3.11 -5.86
N ASP A 200 11.38 -2.38 -6.95
CA ASP A 200 12.06 -1.11 -7.12
C ASP A 200 11.47 -0.10 -6.14
N TYR A 201 12.32 0.54 -5.35
CA TYR A 201 11.91 1.47 -4.31
C TYR A 201 12.77 2.72 -4.35
N CYS A 202 12.12 3.85 -4.26
CA CYS A 202 12.73 5.15 -4.06
C CYS A 202 11.93 5.89 -2.99
N THR A 203 12.62 6.47 -2.02
CA THR A 203 11.95 7.28 -1.00
C THR A 203 11.15 8.38 -1.67
N ARG A 204 9.87 8.50 -1.32
CA ARG A 204 9.03 9.54 -1.87
C ARG A 204 9.52 10.91 -1.43
N LYS A 205 9.31 11.91 -2.29
CA LYS A 205 9.60 13.29 -1.91
C LYS A 205 8.64 13.71 -0.81
N SER A 206 9.16 14.37 0.23
CA SER A 206 8.31 14.96 1.23
C SER A 206 7.44 16.04 0.57
N VAL A 207 6.11 15.90 0.71
CA VAL A 207 5.19 16.95 0.30
C VAL A 207 5.23 18.02 1.38
N SER A 208 5.70 19.21 0.98
CA SER A 208 5.58 20.37 1.84
C SER A 208 4.11 20.82 1.85
N TYR A 209 3.39 20.52 2.90
CA TYR A 209 2.02 21.02 3.13
C TYR A 209 2.03 22.52 3.55
N THR A 210 3.10 23.23 3.30
CA THR A 210 3.27 24.62 3.73
C THR A 210 2.73 25.64 2.75
N HIS A 211 2.03 25.23 1.71
CA HIS A 211 1.33 26.15 0.81
C HIS A 211 -0.10 26.40 1.31
N LEU A 212 -0.17 26.98 2.46
CA LEU A 212 -1.41 27.54 2.99
C LEU A 212 -1.49 29.02 2.62
#